data_eb82a385387dbae0f21bf814b1a18a13
#
_entry.id   eb82a385387dbae0f21bf814b1a18a13
#
_cell.length_a   1.000
_cell.length_b   1.000
_cell.length_c   1.000
_cell.angle_alpha   90.00
_cell.angle_beta   90.00
_cell.angle_gamma   90.00
#
_symmetry.space_group_name_H-M   'P 1'
#
loop_
_entity.id
_entity.type
_entity.pdbx_description
1 polymer ?
#
loop_
_entity_poly.entity_id
_entity_poly.type
_entity_poly.pdbx_seq_one_letter_code
_entity_poly.pdbx_strand_id
1 'polypeptide(L)'
;MNKKLLVQGFLGCWLTLMASLALAAAPDPQNGYLTDSTQRPPPGRSVLGIIAGGASGTYIRIASDMASVLDGPDLRIIAMVGQGSAQNINDLLYLKGVDMAIVQSDVLEYFKRHRSDQRLENKISYITKLYNEEFHLIATEKVGTLADLAGKKVNFDVRGSGTALTASLLFDTLKIAVEPTHFDQATAMQKLKGGEISALAYVAGKPTALFEKLAAADQLHFLSVQYTPDLMETYLPATLSAQDYPTLVPADQEIRTIAVGAVLAAYHWNVKSQRYRKVANFTNALFQHFNEFRQPARHPKWREVSLSAILPGWTRFPAAEDWLKNQPRQP
;
A
#
# COMPACT_ATOMS: atom_id res chain seq x y z
N MET A 1 -50.47 8.81 -69.04
CA MET A 1 -51.66 9.69 -69.18
C MET A 1 -51.52 10.76 -68.07
N ASN A 2 -51.00 11.95 -68.40
CA ASN A 2 -51.75 13.23 -68.46
C ASN A 2 -52.47 13.58 -67.13
N LYS A 3 -52.23 14.71 -66.42
CA LYS A 3 -52.11 16.12 -66.80
C LYS A 3 -51.63 16.88 -65.52
N LYS A 4 -50.68 17.76 -65.54
CA LYS A 4 -50.73 19.22 -65.73
C LYS A 4 -51.47 20.02 -64.66
N LEU A 5 -50.65 20.84 -63.95
CA LEU A 5 -50.72 22.30 -63.78
C LEU A 5 -51.87 22.86 -62.92
N LEU A 6 -51.51 23.64 -61.92
CA LEU A 6 -51.72 25.11 -61.93
C LEU A 6 -51.05 25.81 -60.72
N VAL A 7 -50.47 26.92 -61.08
CA VAL A 7 -49.77 27.92 -60.26
C VAL A 7 -50.76 28.90 -59.68
N GLN A 8 -50.52 29.43 -58.48
CA GLN A 8 -50.79 30.78 -57.97
C GLN A 8 -50.45 30.78 -56.50
N GLY A 9 -49.49 31.46 -55.92
CA GLY A 9 -49.21 32.87 -56.04
C GLY A 9 -49.87 33.59 -54.85
N PHE A 10 -49.15 33.74 -53.69
CA PHE A 10 -49.43 34.83 -52.78
C PHE A 10 -48.14 35.30 -52.11
N LEU A 11 -47.84 36.57 -52.31
CA LEU A 11 -46.85 37.37 -51.63
C LEU A 11 -47.20 37.52 -50.15
N GLY A 12 -46.21 37.52 -49.29
CA GLY A 12 -46.44 38.13 -47.99
C GLY A 12 -45.43 37.85 -46.93
N CYS A 13 -44.63 38.85 -46.68
CA CYS A 13 -44.01 39.21 -45.41
C CYS A 13 -42.77 38.42 -44.92
N TRP A 14 -41.63 38.89 -45.30
CA TRP A 14 -40.34 38.65 -44.68
C TRP A 14 -40.30 39.31 -43.30
N LEU A 15 -40.34 38.53 -42.22
CA LEU A 15 -39.83 38.94 -40.91
C LEU A 15 -38.56 38.14 -40.66
N THR A 16 -37.42 38.82 -40.85
CA THR A 16 -36.10 38.37 -40.50
C THR A 16 -35.96 38.31 -38.97
N LEU A 17 -36.13 37.13 -38.40
CA LEU A 17 -35.72 36.87 -37.02
C LEU A 17 -34.26 36.46 -37.05
N MET A 18 -33.37 37.41 -36.77
CA MET A 18 -31.93 37.14 -36.52
C MET A 18 -31.83 36.44 -35.18
N ALA A 19 -31.84 35.12 -35.21
CA ALA A 19 -31.41 34.31 -34.09
C ALA A 19 -29.88 34.37 -34.02
N SER A 20 -29.36 35.17 -33.11
CA SER A 20 -27.95 35.15 -32.74
C SER A 20 -27.65 33.80 -32.12
N LEU A 21 -27.09 32.85 -32.91
CA LEU A 21 -26.41 31.69 -32.37
C LEU A 21 -25.15 32.18 -31.67
N ALA A 22 -25.22 32.29 -30.35
CA ALA A 22 -24.01 32.32 -29.54
C ALA A 22 -23.34 30.97 -29.70
N LEU A 23 -22.30 30.92 -30.53
CA LEU A 23 -21.37 29.78 -30.61
C LEU A 23 -20.68 29.75 -29.26
N ALA A 24 -21.17 28.89 -28.35
CA ALA A 24 -20.39 28.54 -27.18
C ALA A 24 -19.12 27.87 -27.70
N ALA A 25 -18.00 28.54 -27.57
CA ALA A 25 -16.69 28.01 -27.86
C ALA A 25 -16.55 26.73 -27.00
N ALA A 26 -16.33 25.60 -27.67
CA ALA A 26 -15.95 24.38 -26.97
C ALA A 26 -14.70 24.67 -26.13
N PRO A 27 -14.61 24.18 -24.88
CA PRO A 27 -13.41 24.37 -24.10
C PRO A 27 -12.24 23.75 -24.85
N ASP A 28 -11.18 24.51 -25.02
CA ASP A 28 -9.93 24.09 -25.64
C ASP A 28 -9.38 22.88 -24.83
N PRO A 29 -9.26 21.67 -25.42
CA PRO A 29 -8.77 20.51 -24.70
C PRO A 29 -7.29 20.61 -24.31
N GLN A 30 -6.59 21.67 -24.69
CA GLN A 30 -5.17 21.86 -24.37
C GLN A 30 -4.92 22.71 -23.11
N ASN A 31 -5.94 23.31 -22.50
CA ASN A 31 -5.73 24.26 -21.39
C ASN A 31 -6.12 23.69 -20.01
N GLY A 32 -6.32 22.40 -19.86
CA GLY A 32 -6.84 21.79 -18.63
C GLY A 32 -5.85 21.01 -17.77
N TYR A 33 -4.65 20.65 -18.25
CA TYR A 33 -3.80 19.69 -17.52
C TYR A 33 -2.30 19.99 -17.50
N LEU A 34 -1.87 21.14 -17.89
CA LEU A 34 -0.52 21.59 -17.58
C LEU A 34 -0.59 22.58 -16.42
N THR A 35 -0.81 22.07 -15.21
CA THR A 35 -0.31 22.79 -14.04
C THR A 35 1.17 22.93 -14.25
N ASP A 36 1.61 24.15 -14.40
CA ASP A 36 2.98 24.56 -14.62
C ASP A 36 3.92 23.85 -13.63
N SER A 37 4.47 22.71 -14.06
CA SER A 37 5.43 21.93 -13.30
C SER A 37 6.77 22.67 -13.10
N THR A 38 6.89 23.90 -13.63
CA THR A 38 8.04 24.77 -13.49
C THR A 38 7.93 25.72 -12.29
N GLN A 39 6.81 25.75 -11.59
CA GLN A 39 6.72 26.54 -10.36
C GLN A 39 7.59 25.90 -9.28
N ARG A 40 8.78 26.44 -9.14
CA ARG A 40 9.66 26.16 -8.02
C ARG A 40 8.84 26.37 -6.74
N PRO A 41 8.76 25.39 -5.80
CA PRO A 41 8.03 25.59 -4.56
C PRO A 41 8.48 26.89 -3.90
N PRO A 42 7.56 27.65 -3.28
CA PRO A 42 7.90 28.90 -2.64
C PRO A 42 9.10 28.72 -1.71
N PRO A 43 10.01 29.71 -1.63
CA PRO A 43 11.19 29.63 -0.78
C PRO A 43 10.77 29.34 0.66
N GLY A 44 11.21 28.20 1.20
CA GLY A 44 10.89 27.74 2.56
C GLY A 44 10.01 26.48 2.63
N ARG A 45 9.22 26.15 1.60
CA ARG A 45 8.34 24.96 1.62
C ARG A 45 9.18 23.67 1.56
N SER A 46 8.99 22.79 2.53
CA SER A 46 9.60 21.46 2.55
C SER A 46 8.82 20.51 1.65
N VAL A 47 9.49 19.93 0.65
CA VAL A 47 8.92 18.86 -0.17
C VAL A 47 9.55 17.54 0.29
N LEU A 48 8.70 16.53 0.55
CA LEU A 48 9.09 15.20 1.03
C LEU A 48 8.41 14.13 0.20
N GLY A 49 9.20 13.14 -0.26
CA GLY A 49 8.70 11.96 -0.95
C GLY A 49 8.53 10.78 0.01
N ILE A 50 7.36 10.12 -0.07
CA ILE A 50 7.07 8.86 0.61
C ILE A 50 6.88 7.79 -0.44
N ILE A 51 7.82 6.85 -0.56
CA ILE A 51 7.66 5.68 -1.41
C ILE A 51 6.76 4.65 -0.71
N ALA A 52 5.76 4.16 -1.43
CA ALA A 52 4.70 3.30 -0.89
C ALA A 52 4.62 1.96 -1.65
N GLY A 53 3.46 1.35 -1.73
CA GLY A 53 3.21 0.13 -2.50
C GLY A 53 2.63 0.40 -3.87
N GLY A 54 2.15 -0.67 -4.53
CA GLY A 54 1.46 -0.57 -5.80
C GLY A 54 0.22 0.32 -5.74
N ALA A 55 -0.23 0.80 -6.90
CA ALA A 55 -1.27 1.82 -7.03
C ALA A 55 -2.62 1.46 -6.39
N SER A 56 -2.95 0.18 -6.26
CA SER A 56 -4.18 -0.31 -5.62
C SER A 56 -4.00 -0.74 -4.16
N GLY A 57 -2.76 -0.69 -3.62
CA GLY A 57 -2.41 -1.19 -2.30
C GLY A 57 -2.79 -0.23 -1.16
N THR A 58 -2.72 -0.75 0.06
CA THR A 58 -2.97 0.04 1.27
C THR A 58 -1.90 1.10 1.49
N TYR A 59 -0.62 0.82 1.22
CA TYR A 59 0.49 1.75 1.44
C TYR A 59 0.30 3.08 0.71
N ILE A 60 -0.10 3.04 -0.57
CA ILE A 60 -0.29 4.28 -1.34
C ILE A 60 -1.48 5.10 -0.81
N ARG A 61 -2.53 4.44 -0.29
CA ARG A 61 -3.67 5.13 0.34
C ARG A 61 -3.25 5.80 1.65
N ILE A 62 -2.47 5.12 2.48
CA ILE A 62 -1.91 5.67 3.73
C ILE A 62 -1.00 6.88 3.43
N ALA A 63 -0.11 6.77 2.43
CA ALA A 63 0.74 7.88 2.01
C ALA A 63 -0.07 9.07 1.43
N SER A 64 -1.15 8.77 0.70
CA SER A 64 -2.08 9.79 0.17
C SER A 64 -2.87 10.49 1.29
N ASP A 65 -3.27 9.75 2.34
CA ASP A 65 -3.87 10.35 3.53
C ASP A 65 -2.89 11.29 4.23
N MET A 66 -1.60 10.90 4.36
CA MET A 66 -0.56 11.78 4.91
C MET A 66 -0.44 13.06 4.10
N ALA A 67 -0.41 12.97 2.76
CA ALA A 67 -0.40 14.14 1.90
C ALA A 67 -1.67 15.00 2.10
N SER A 68 -2.84 14.38 2.10
CA SER A 68 -4.12 15.10 2.21
C SER A 68 -4.31 15.83 3.55
N VAL A 69 -3.77 15.30 4.65
CA VAL A 69 -3.90 15.91 5.98
C VAL A 69 -2.82 16.93 6.26
N LEU A 70 -1.59 16.67 5.79
CA LEU A 70 -0.42 17.45 6.23
C LEU A 70 0.08 18.45 5.18
N ASP A 71 -0.43 18.40 3.94
CA ASP A 71 -0.06 19.40 2.93
C ASP A 71 -0.51 20.82 3.37
N GLY A 72 0.42 21.75 3.31
CA GLY A 72 0.19 23.12 3.75
C GLY A 72 1.23 24.08 3.18
N PRO A 73 1.25 25.35 3.66
CA PRO A 73 2.21 26.35 3.18
C PRO A 73 3.67 25.92 3.34
N ASP A 74 3.99 25.24 4.44
CA ASP A 74 5.36 24.89 4.82
C ASP A 74 5.76 23.46 4.45
N LEU A 75 4.79 22.59 4.16
CA LEU A 75 5.00 21.18 3.91
C LEU A 75 4.24 20.69 2.67
N ARG A 76 4.91 19.96 1.81
CA ARG A 76 4.33 19.23 0.68
C ARG A 76 4.77 17.78 0.74
N ILE A 77 3.81 16.85 0.67
CA ILE A 77 4.07 15.41 0.66
C ILE A 77 3.73 14.86 -0.72
N ILE A 78 4.65 14.10 -1.27
CA ILE A 78 4.47 13.39 -2.54
C ILE A 78 4.37 11.90 -2.22
N ALA A 79 3.16 11.35 -2.30
CA ALA A 79 2.93 9.92 -2.25
C ALA A 79 3.39 9.28 -3.56
N MET A 80 4.35 8.37 -3.50
CA MET A 80 4.98 7.75 -4.66
C MET A 80 4.61 6.28 -4.73
N VAL A 81 4.19 5.82 -5.90
CA VAL A 81 3.96 4.39 -6.15
C VAL A 81 5.30 3.65 -6.15
N GLY A 82 5.37 2.56 -5.40
CA GLY A 82 6.52 1.67 -5.29
C GLY A 82 6.14 0.21 -5.45
N GLN A 83 7.08 -0.69 -5.26
CA GLN A 83 6.82 -2.13 -5.34
C GLN A 83 6.60 -2.79 -3.98
N GLY A 84 6.96 -2.10 -2.89
CA GLY A 84 6.86 -2.61 -1.54
C GLY A 84 8.22 -2.79 -0.86
N SER A 85 8.22 -3.43 0.29
CA SER A 85 9.23 -3.39 1.34
C SER A 85 10.69 -3.44 0.89
N ALA A 86 11.11 -4.48 0.18
CA ALA A 86 12.52 -4.63 -0.17
C ALA A 86 12.97 -3.59 -1.22
N GLN A 87 12.12 -3.30 -2.21
CA GLN A 87 12.42 -2.25 -3.19
C GLN A 87 12.38 -0.88 -2.54
N ASN A 88 11.39 -0.61 -1.68
CA ASN A 88 11.24 0.68 -1.00
C ASN A 88 12.45 1.01 -0.11
N ILE A 89 13.08 0.02 0.52
CA ILE A 89 14.36 0.25 1.25
C ILE A 89 15.47 0.67 0.29
N ASN A 90 15.60 0.02 -0.87
CA ASN A 90 16.59 0.44 -1.85
C ASN A 90 16.32 1.88 -2.33
N ASP A 91 15.06 2.21 -2.59
CA ASP A 91 14.65 3.55 -3.02
C ASP A 91 14.92 4.59 -1.93
N LEU A 92 14.65 4.28 -0.66
CA LEU A 92 14.96 5.14 0.48
C LEU A 92 16.46 5.42 0.61
N LEU A 93 17.29 4.42 0.33
CA LEU A 93 18.75 4.54 0.44
C LEU A 93 19.39 5.29 -0.74
N TYR A 94 18.87 5.13 -1.95
CA TYR A 94 19.60 5.47 -3.17
C TYR A 94 18.84 6.38 -4.14
N LEU A 95 17.50 6.46 -4.07
CA LEU A 95 16.71 7.26 -5.00
C LEU A 95 16.55 8.70 -4.49
N LYS A 96 16.94 9.66 -5.34
CA LYS A 96 16.73 11.09 -5.02
C LYS A 96 15.25 11.42 -4.96
N GLY A 97 14.85 12.18 -3.96
CA GLY A 97 13.46 12.60 -3.76
C GLY A 97 12.63 11.64 -2.91
N VAL A 98 13.17 10.51 -2.51
CA VAL A 98 12.60 9.63 -1.48
C VAL A 98 13.23 10.00 -0.14
N ASP A 99 12.40 10.43 0.79
CA ASP A 99 12.79 10.82 2.15
C ASP A 99 12.29 9.83 3.19
N MET A 100 11.18 9.15 2.90
CA MET A 100 10.54 8.15 3.73
C MET A 100 9.99 6.99 2.88
N ALA A 101 9.79 5.84 3.52
CA ALA A 101 9.28 4.63 2.89
C ALA A 101 8.27 3.93 3.79
N ILE A 102 7.21 3.36 3.22
CA ILE A 102 6.36 2.40 3.93
C ILE A 102 6.86 1.01 3.59
N VAL A 103 7.21 0.24 4.63
CA VAL A 103 7.84 -1.07 4.53
C VAL A 103 7.26 -2.02 5.57
N GLN A 104 7.51 -3.31 5.44
CA GLN A 104 7.18 -4.30 6.46
C GLN A 104 8.26 -4.37 7.54
N SER A 105 7.90 -4.74 8.76
CA SER A 105 8.82 -4.82 9.90
C SER A 105 9.90 -5.90 9.75
N ASP A 106 9.63 -6.96 8.99
CA ASP A 106 10.55 -8.07 8.74
C ASP A 106 11.62 -7.77 7.67
N VAL A 107 11.57 -6.60 7.05
CA VAL A 107 12.52 -6.22 5.99
C VAL A 107 13.99 -6.23 6.47
N LEU A 108 14.25 -5.84 7.72
CA LEU A 108 15.61 -5.86 8.27
C LEU A 108 16.12 -7.30 8.42
N GLU A 109 15.27 -8.22 8.89
CA GLU A 109 15.62 -9.63 9.03
C GLU A 109 15.88 -10.26 7.66
N TYR A 110 15.06 -9.93 6.65
CA TYR A 110 15.28 -10.37 5.29
C TYR A 110 16.66 -9.94 4.77
N PHE A 111 17.05 -8.68 4.96
CA PHE A 111 18.34 -8.19 4.49
C PHE A 111 19.52 -8.81 5.26
N LYS A 112 19.37 -9.10 6.55
CA LYS A 112 20.37 -9.84 7.32
C LYS A 112 20.62 -11.23 6.75
N ARG A 113 19.59 -11.97 6.38
CA ARG A 113 19.69 -13.34 5.86
C ARG A 113 20.18 -13.40 4.41
N HIS A 114 19.79 -12.43 3.57
CA HIS A 114 19.96 -12.52 2.11
C HIS A 114 20.97 -11.54 1.54
N ARG A 115 21.46 -10.59 2.33
CA ARG A 115 22.46 -9.61 1.90
C ARG A 115 23.55 -9.45 2.96
N SER A 116 24.81 -9.32 2.51
CA SER A 116 25.95 -9.09 3.38
C SER A 116 26.05 -7.65 3.94
N ASP A 117 25.11 -6.76 3.67
CA ASP A 117 25.11 -5.41 4.26
C ASP A 117 24.53 -5.45 5.68
N GLN A 118 25.38 -5.88 6.61
CA GLN A 118 25.06 -6.05 8.03
C GLN A 118 24.83 -4.73 8.78
N ARG A 119 24.77 -3.59 8.09
CA ARG A 119 24.65 -2.27 8.70
C ARG A 119 23.40 -1.51 8.26
N LEU A 120 22.42 -2.21 7.69
CA LEU A 120 21.20 -1.57 7.24
C LEU A 120 20.41 -0.98 8.43
N GLU A 121 20.39 -1.66 9.56
CA GLU A 121 19.76 -1.19 10.80
C GLU A 121 20.36 0.12 11.31
N ASN A 122 21.61 0.42 10.98
CA ASN A 122 22.25 1.69 11.35
C ASN A 122 21.92 2.83 10.36
N LYS A 123 21.36 2.50 9.20
CA LYS A 123 21.04 3.49 8.16
C LYS A 123 19.57 3.89 8.14
N ILE A 124 18.70 3.12 8.79
CA ILE A 124 17.26 3.30 8.73
C ILE A 124 16.69 3.38 10.14
N SER A 125 15.76 4.29 10.34
CA SER A 125 14.98 4.44 11.56
C SER A 125 13.49 4.38 11.25
N TYR A 126 12.64 3.96 12.20
CA TYR A 126 11.21 4.05 12.03
C TYR A 126 10.65 5.30 12.72
N ILE A 127 9.73 5.97 12.04
CA ILE A 127 8.97 7.08 12.61
C ILE A 127 7.87 6.52 13.50
N THR A 128 7.05 5.64 12.95
CA THR A 128 6.01 4.93 13.68
C THR A 128 5.71 3.57 13.04
N LYS A 129 5.32 2.61 13.86
CA LYS A 129 4.60 1.43 13.39
C LYS A 129 3.22 1.89 12.95
N LEU A 130 2.79 1.50 11.77
CA LEU A 130 1.47 1.79 11.25
C LEU A 130 0.47 0.72 11.73
N TYR A 131 0.05 -0.16 10.89
CA TYR A 131 -0.95 -1.19 11.17
C TYR A 131 -0.34 -2.59 10.99
N ASN A 132 -1.11 -3.64 11.24
CA ASN A 132 -0.73 -5.01 10.93
C ASN A 132 -1.27 -5.43 9.57
N GLU A 133 -0.50 -6.26 8.88
CA GLU A 133 -0.85 -6.93 7.63
C GLU A 133 -0.79 -8.42 7.85
N GLU A 134 -1.86 -9.09 7.53
CA GLU A 134 -1.98 -10.54 7.69
C GLU A 134 -1.38 -11.27 6.48
N PHE A 135 -0.70 -12.37 6.74
CA PHE A 135 -0.23 -13.27 5.71
C PHE A 135 -1.36 -14.19 5.27
N HIS A 136 -1.82 -14.00 4.05
CA HIS A 136 -2.81 -14.85 3.42
C HIS A 136 -2.11 -15.89 2.56
N LEU A 137 -2.43 -17.16 2.76
CA LEU A 137 -1.97 -18.25 1.90
C LEU A 137 -3.18 -19.03 1.43
N ILE A 138 -3.57 -18.82 0.17
CA ILE A 138 -4.70 -19.49 -0.44
C ILE A 138 -4.21 -20.57 -1.39
N ALA A 139 -4.85 -21.74 -1.37
CA ALA A 139 -4.44 -22.91 -2.14
C ALA A 139 -5.63 -23.60 -2.81
N THR A 140 -5.31 -24.47 -3.77
CA THR A 140 -6.28 -25.37 -4.38
C THR A 140 -6.66 -26.49 -3.40
N GLU A 141 -7.84 -27.12 -3.56
CA GLU A 141 -8.33 -28.20 -2.70
C GLU A 141 -7.36 -29.40 -2.56
N LYS A 142 -6.44 -29.55 -3.52
CA LYS A 142 -5.44 -30.64 -3.51
C LYS A 142 -4.32 -30.44 -2.47
N VAL A 143 -4.27 -29.31 -1.81
CA VAL A 143 -3.25 -28.94 -0.83
C VAL A 143 -3.95 -28.73 0.51
N GLY A 144 -3.81 -29.67 1.42
CA GLY A 144 -4.47 -29.60 2.74
C GLY A 144 -3.66 -28.87 3.81
N THR A 145 -2.33 -28.89 3.71
CA THR A 145 -1.42 -28.33 4.71
C THR A 145 -0.25 -27.60 4.08
N LEU A 146 0.49 -26.83 4.88
CA LEU A 146 1.74 -26.20 4.42
C LEU A 146 2.77 -27.20 3.93
N ALA A 147 2.87 -28.37 4.57
CA ALA A 147 3.83 -29.41 4.20
C ALA A 147 3.57 -29.97 2.79
N ASP A 148 2.31 -29.99 2.36
CA ASP A 148 1.93 -30.45 1.02
C ASP A 148 2.43 -29.51 -0.09
N LEU A 149 2.91 -28.32 0.25
CA LEU A 149 3.49 -27.38 -0.70
C LEU A 149 4.95 -27.70 -1.07
N ALA A 150 5.59 -28.63 -0.38
CA ALA A 150 6.96 -29.04 -0.71
C ALA A 150 7.07 -29.46 -2.17
N GLY A 151 8.02 -28.85 -2.91
CA GLY A 151 8.23 -29.06 -4.35
C GLY A 151 7.12 -28.52 -5.25
N LYS A 152 6.13 -27.77 -4.74
CA LYS A 152 5.06 -27.19 -5.54
C LYS A 152 5.31 -25.73 -5.87
N LYS A 153 4.69 -25.26 -6.94
CA LYS A 153 4.72 -23.85 -7.36
C LYS A 153 3.82 -23.01 -6.44
N VAL A 154 4.44 -22.06 -5.74
CA VAL A 154 3.76 -21.10 -4.87
C VAL A 154 4.07 -19.69 -5.34
N ASN A 155 3.05 -18.86 -5.55
CA ASN A 155 3.29 -17.48 -5.94
C ASN A 155 3.65 -16.62 -4.74
N PHE A 156 4.79 -15.94 -4.82
CA PHE A 156 5.31 -15.01 -3.81
C PHE A 156 5.10 -13.54 -4.21
N ASP A 157 4.25 -13.26 -5.22
CA ASP A 157 4.10 -11.93 -5.80
C ASP A 157 5.36 -11.46 -6.54
N VAL A 158 5.34 -10.24 -7.09
CA VAL A 158 6.46 -9.68 -7.84
C VAL A 158 7.72 -9.56 -6.98
N ARG A 159 8.88 -9.73 -7.61
CA ARG A 159 10.17 -9.63 -6.91
C ARG A 159 10.33 -8.24 -6.29
N GLY A 160 10.81 -8.19 -5.05
CA GLY A 160 10.99 -6.95 -4.30
C GLY A 160 9.74 -6.48 -3.55
N SER A 161 8.59 -7.12 -3.74
CA SER A 161 7.38 -6.85 -2.94
C SER A 161 7.55 -7.31 -1.50
N GLY A 162 6.69 -6.78 -0.62
CA GLY A 162 6.63 -7.23 0.77
C GLY A 162 6.19 -8.68 0.90
N THR A 163 5.24 -9.12 0.08
CA THR A 163 4.80 -10.52 0.05
C THR A 163 5.94 -11.46 -0.31
N ALA A 164 6.74 -11.13 -1.35
CA ALA A 164 7.88 -11.96 -1.74
C ALA A 164 8.90 -12.08 -0.62
N LEU A 165 9.11 -11.00 0.14
CA LEU A 165 10.01 -10.98 1.29
C LEU A 165 9.49 -11.88 2.42
N THR A 166 8.28 -11.65 2.89
CA THR A 166 7.68 -12.41 4.00
C THR A 166 7.51 -13.89 3.66
N ALA A 167 7.04 -14.20 2.43
CA ALA A 167 6.89 -15.58 1.99
C ALA A 167 8.25 -16.30 1.96
N SER A 168 9.32 -15.67 1.44
CA SER A 168 10.67 -16.27 1.46
C SER A 168 11.11 -16.56 2.88
N LEU A 169 11.03 -15.58 3.80
CA LEU A 169 11.41 -15.78 5.20
C LEU A 169 10.59 -16.86 5.88
N LEU A 170 9.28 -16.90 5.64
CA LEU A 170 8.38 -17.89 6.24
C LEU A 170 8.75 -19.31 5.81
N PHE A 171 8.83 -19.55 4.51
CA PHE A 171 9.12 -20.88 3.97
C PHE A 171 10.54 -21.35 4.33
N ASP A 172 11.53 -20.44 4.36
CA ASP A 172 12.89 -20.71 4.83
C ASP A 172 12.89 -21.09 6.33
N THR A 173 12.18 -20.33 7.18
CA THR A 173 12.08 -20.58 8.61
C THR A 173 11.40 -21.93 8.89
N LEU A 174 10.34 -22.25 8.16
CA LEU A 174 9.62 -23.53 8.29
C LEU A 174 10.33 -24.70 7.59
N LYS A 175 11.42 -24.44 6.86
CA LYS A 175 12.19 -25.46 6.11
C LYS A 175 11.34 -26.22 5.09
N ILE A 176 10.38 -25.54 4.45
CA ILE A 176 9.54 -26.09 3.40
C ILE A 176 10.06 -25.58 2.05
N ALA A 177 10.72 -26.44 1.29
CA ALA A 177 11.22 -26.10 -0.03
C ALA A 177 10.08 -26.08 -1.05
N VAL A 178 9.73 -24.89 -1.55
CA VAL A 178 8.75 -24.69 -2.61
C VAL A 178 9.41 -24.19 -3.88
N GLU A 179 8.69 -24.18 -5.01
CA GLU A 179 9.11 -23.54 -6.25
C GLU A 179 8.47 -22.14 -6.32
N PRO A 180 9.18 -21.04 -5.95
CA PRO A 180 8.58 -19.71 -5.94
C PRO A 180 8.33 -19.19 -7.36
N THR A 181 7.12 -18.67 -7.61
CA THR A 181 6.79 -17.90 -8.80
C THR A 181 6.55 -16.44 -8.44
N HIS A 182 6.70 -15.53 -9.41
CA HIS A 182 6.70 -14.09 -9.17
C HIS A 182 5.77 -13.34 -10.12
N PHE A 183 4.52 -13.78 -10.20
CA PHE A 183 3.46 -13.08 -10.93
C PHE A 183 2.82 -12.02 -10.02
N ASP A 184 2.31 -10.94 -10.61
CA ASP A 184 1.42 -10.05 -9.88
C ASP A 184 0.18 -10.80 -9.38
N GLN A 185 -0.48 -10.25 -8.36
CA GLN A 185 -1.55 -10.95 -7.66
C GLN A 185 -2.76 -11.30 -8.56
N ALA A 186 -3.09 -10.45 -9.54
CA ALA A 186 -4.20 -10.71 -10.45
C ALA A 186 -3.89 -11.88 -11.40
N THR A 187 -2.70 -11.88 -11.99
CA THR A 187 -2.19 -12.97 -12.84
C THR A 187 -2.04 -14.26 -12.04
N ALA A 188 -1.51 -14.18 -10.81
CA ALA A 188 -1.35 -15.34 -9.94
C ALA A 188 -2.70 -15.98 -9.57
N MET A 189 -3.73 -15.18 -9.30
CA MET A 189 -5.08 -15.69 -9.02
C MET A 189 -5.65 -16.47 -10.21
N GLN A 190 -5.46 -15.99 -11.43
CA GLN A 190 -5.88 -16.72 -12.64
C GLN A 190 -5.14 -18.05 -12.77
N LYS A 191 -3.84 -18.06 -12.53
CA LYS A 191 -3.01 -19.28 -12.58
C LYS A 191 -3.36 -20.27 -11.48
N LEU A 192 -3.73 -19.79 -10.29
CA LEU A 192 -4.19 -20.63 -9.19
C LEU A 192 -5.52 -21.31 -9.56
N LYS A 193 -6.49 -20.56 -10.07
CA LYS A 193 -7.77 -21.11 -10.57
C LYS A 193 -7.58 -22.09 -11.73
N GLY A 194 -6.60 -21.85 -12.59
CA GLY A 194 -6.20 -22.73 -13.69
C GLY A 194 -5.37 -23.95 -13.26
N GLY A 195 -4.96 -24.06 -11.98
CA GLY A 195 -4.14 -25.16 -11.47
C GLY A 195 -2.69 -25.13 -11.95
N GLU A 196 -2.21 -24.02 -12.51
CA GLU A 196 -0.80 -23.86 -12.93
C GLU A 196 0.15 -23.63 -11.73
N ILE A 197 -0.37 -23.08 -10.65
CA ILE A 197 0.29 -22.94 -9.35
C ILE A 197 -0.60 -23.57 -8.28
N SER A 198 0.01 -24.03 -7.19
CA SER A 198 -0.69 -24.75 -6.11
C SER A 198 -1.18 -23.84 -5.00
N ALA A 199 -0.51 -22.71 -4.78
CA ALA A 199 -0.88 -21.72 -3.78
C ALA A 199 -0.41 -20.32 -4.20
N LEU A 200 -1.04 -19.32 -3.56
CA LEU A 200 -0.74 -17.91 -3.69
C LEU A 200 -0.60 -17.31 -2.30
N ALA A 201 0.56 -16.68 -2.05
CA ALA A 201 0.80 -15.89 -0.84
C ALA A 201 0.45 -14.42 -1.10
N TYR A 202 -0.12 -13.75 -0.08
CA TYR A 202 -0.35 -12.30 -0.10
C TYR A 202 -0.29 -11.72 1.31
N VAL A 203 0.56 -10.72 1.50
CA VAL A 203 0.63 -9.91 2.72
C VAL A 203 -0.15 -8.64 2.51
N ALA A 204 -1.23 -8.49 3.21
CA ALA A 204 -2.12 -7.33 3.11
C ALA A 204 -2.99 -7.21 4.36
N GLY A 205 -3.51 -6.00 4.61
CA GLY A 205 -4.55 -5.82 5.61
C GLY A 205 -5.84 -6.55 5.21
N LYS A 206 -6.48 -7.20 6.17
CA LYS A 206 -7.75 -7.90 5.97
C LYS A 206 -8.97 -6.99 6.22
N PRO A 207 -10.10 -7.18 5.51
CA PRO A 207 -10.21 -8.03 4.33
C PRO A 207 -9.50 -7.40 3.10
N THR A 208 -9.03 -8.23 2.18
CA THR A 208 -8.46 -7.75 0.92
C THR A 208 -9.39 -8.04 -0.25
N ALA A 209 -9.57 -7.05 -1.12
CA ALA A 209 -10.44 -7.13 -2.30
C ALA A 209 -10.09 -8.29 -3.25
N LEU A 210 -8.86 -8.80 -3.19
CA LEU A 210 -8.44 -9.95 -3.98
C LEU A 210 -9.24 -11.22 -3.63
N PHE A 211 -9.57 -11.40 -2.34
CA PHE A 211 -10.22 -12.62 -1.84
C PHE A 211 -11.70 -12.42 -1.54
N GLU A 212 -12.18 -11.19 -1.34
CA GLU A 212 -13.60 -10.90 -1.09
C GLU A 212 -14.52 -11.35 -2.23
N LYS A 213 -13.99 -11.43 -3.47
CA LYS A 213 -14.74 -11.81 -4.66
C LYS A 213 -14.72 -13.31 -4.95
N LEU A 214 -14.01 -14.10 -4.14
CA LEU A 214 -13.95 -15.54 -4.32
C LEU A 214 -15.24 -16.21 -3.81
N ALA A 215 -15.67 -17.24 -4.54
CA ALA A 215 -16.84 -18.04 -4.21
C ALA A 215 -16.43 -19.49 -3.92
N ALA A 216 -17.30 -20.26 -3.29
CA ALA A 216 -17.08 -21.70 -3.05
C ALA A 216 -16.83 -22.48 -4.36
N ALA A 217 -17.42 -22.04 -5.48
CA ALA A 217 -17.19 -22.65 -6.78
C ALA A 217 -15.76 -22.53 -7.31
N ASP A 218 -14.95 -21.61 -6.75
CA ASP A 218 -13.53 -21.47 -7.13
C ASP A 218 -12.67 -22.61 -6.60
N GLN A 219 -13.17 -23.42 -5.65
CA GLN A 219 -12.47 -24.57 -5.04
C GLN A 219 -11.11 -24.18 -4.46
N LEU A 220 -11.08 -23.04 -3.77
CA LEU A 220 -9.91 -22.48 -3.11
C LEU A 220 -10.17 -22.33 -1.61
N HIS A 221 -9.15 -22.49 -0.79
CA HIS A 221 -9.26 -22.30 0.64
C HIS A 221 -7.97 -21.72 1.23
N PHE A 222 -8.07 -21.10 2.40
CA PHE A 222 -6.90 -20.62 3.13
C PHE A 222 -6.20 -21.76 3.87
N LEU A 223 -4.88 -21.78 3.80
CA LEU A 223 -4.02 -22.66 4.60
C LEU A 223 -3.66 -21.98 5.93
N SER A 224 -3.75 -22.77 7.01
CA SER A 224 -3.26 -22.30 8.31
C SER A 224 -1.74 -22.29 8.38
N VAL A 225 -1.19 -21.23 8.96
CA VAL A 225 0.22 -21.14 9.36
C VAL A 225 0.30 -21.35 10.87
N GLN A 226 0.96 -22.42 11.30
CA GLN A 226 1.17 -22.67 12.72
C GLN A 226 2.19 -21.66 13.28
N TYR A 227 1.82 -21.00 14.38
CA TYR A 227 2.68 -20.01 15.03
C TYR A 227 3.70 -20.72 15.93
N THR A 228 4.90 -20.95 15.39
CA THR A 228 5.99 -21.65 16.06
C THR A 228 6.91 -20.68 16.82
N PRO A 229 7.73 -21.15 17.79
CA PRO A 229 8.72 -20.30 18.46
C PRO A 229 9.64 -19.56 17.48
N ASP A 230 10.07 -20.19 16.39
CA ASP A 230 10.95 -19.59 15.38
C ASP A 230 10.27 -18.39 14.64
N LEU A 231 8.94 -18.42 14.53
CA LEU A 231 8.17 -17.32 13.93
C LEU A 231 7.89 -16.19 14.92
N MET A 232 7.90 -16.46 16.23
CA MET A 232 7.62 -15.48 17.29
C MET A 232 8.66 -14.34 17.34
N GLU A 233 9.87 -14.59 16.87
CA GLU A 233 10.93 -13.58 16.86
C GLU A 233 10.64 -12.44 15.87
N THR A 234 9.91 -12.73 14.80
CA THR A 234 9.72 -11.79 13.67
C THR A 234 8.27 -11.39 13.47
N TYR A 235 7.32 -12.27 13.77
CA TYR A 235 5.91 -12.13 13.43
C TYR A 235 5.01 -12.08 14.64
N LEU A 236 3.80 -11.55 14.43
CA LEU A 236 2.71 -11.60 15.41
C LEU A 236 1.74 -12.72 15.04
N PRO A 237 1.08 -13.36 16.02
CA PRO A 237 -0.02 -14.26 15.73
C PRO A 237 -1.20 -13.48 15.15
N ALA A 238 -1.88 -14.06 14.17
CA ALA A 238 -3.07 -13.50 13.56
C ALA A 238 -4.06 -14.61 13.16
N THR A 239 -5.28 -14.23 12.86
CA THR A 239 -6.33 -15.12 12.35
C THR A 239 -7.07 -14.47 11.19
N LEU A 240 -7.60 -15.28 10.28
CA LEU A 240 -8.59 -14.89 9.28
C LEU A 240 -9.91 -15.55 9.69
N SER A 241 -10.98 -14.78 9.71
CA SER A 241 -12.29 -15.21 10.20
C SER A 241 -13.38 -15.06 9.14
N ALA A 242 -14.55 -15.61 9.43
CA ALA A 242 -15.74 -15.41 8.61
C ALA A 242 -16.18 -13.93 8.53
N GLN A 243 -15.80 -13.08 9.51
CA GLN A 243 -16.07 -11.64 9.42
C GLN A 243 -15.23 -10.98 8.34
N ASP A 244 -14.02 -11.50 8.10
CA ASP A 244 -13.13 -11.01 7.06
C ASP A 244 -13.50 -11.60 5.69
N TYR A 245 -13.81 -12.90 5.65
CA TYR A 245 -14.03 -13.69 4.42
C TYR A 245 -15.18 -14.69 4.56
N PRO A 246 -16.43 -14.24 4.54
CA PRO A 246 -17.59 -15.10 4.83
C PRO A 246 -17.81 -16.25 3.84
N THR A 247 -17.24 -16.15 2.64
CA THR A 247 -17.36 -17.20 1.60
C THR A 247 -16.23 -18.24 1.67
N LEU A 248 -15.12 -17.93 2.37
CA LEU A 248 -13.92 -18.75 2.41
C LEU A 248 -13.64 -19.36 3.79
N VAL A 249 -14.17 -18.74 4.84
CA VAL A 249 -13.98 -19.21 6.22
C VAL A 249 -15.32 -19.52 6.83
N PRO A 250 -15.58 -20.76 7.29
CA PRO A 250 -16.80 -21.12 8.00
C PRO A 250 -16.98 -20.30 9.26
N ALA A 251 -18.25 -20.04 9.66
CA ALA A 251 -18.58 -19.15 10.76
C ALA A 251 -18.06 -19.61 12.15
N ASP A 252 -17.83 -20.91 12.30
CA ASP A 252 -17.33 -21.57 13.50
C ASP A 252 -15.82 -21.85 13.48
N GLN A 253 -15.11 -21.34 12.47
CA GLN A 253 -13.68 -21.57 12.29
C GLN A 253 -12.88 -20.28 12.18
N GLU A 254 -11.61 -20.39 12.55
CA GLU A 254 -10.58 -19.37 12.32
C GLU A 254 -9.37 -20.00 11.66
N ILE A 255 -8.86 -19.34 10.64
CA ILE A 255 -7.61 -19.74 9.99
C ILE A 255 -6.46 -19.05 10.70
N ARG A 256 -5.63 -19.80 11.40
CA ARG A 256 -4.42 -19.26 12.04
C ARG A 256 -3.42 -18.82 10.99
N THR A 257 -2.82 -17.68 11.23
CA THR A 257 -1.78 -17.12 10.35
C THR A 257 -0.83 -16.23 11.15
N ILE A 258 0.09 -15.59 10.45
CA ILE A 258 1.00 -14.59 11.01
C ILE A 258 0.65 -13.20 10.48
N ALA A 259 1.06 -12.18 11.22
CA ALA A 259 1.00 -10.80 10.78
C ALA A 259 2.36 -10.12 10.90
N VAL A 260 2.61 -9.17 10.02
CA VAL A 260 3.77 -8.30 10.00
C VAL A 260 3.33 -6.84 10.15
N GLY A 261 4.12 -6.02 10.83
CA GLY A 261 3.80 -4.61 10.98
C GLY A 261 4.15 -3.82 9.72
N ALA A 262 3.23 -2.98 9.24
CA ALA A 262 3.59 -1.90 8.32
C ALA A 262 4.30 -0.78 9.11
N VAL A 263 5.36 -0.21 8.54
CA VAL A 263 6.28 0.72 9.21
C VAL A 263 6.53 1.92 8.32
N LEU A 264 6.39 3.11 8.86
CA LEU A 264 6.89 4.33 8.23
C LEU A 264 8.36 4.51 8.61
N ALA A 265 9.24 4.25 7.67
CA ALA A 265 10.68 4.32 7.83
C ALA A 265 11.27 5.59 7.20
N ALA A 266 12.39 6.04 7.74
CA ALA A 266 13.20 7.13 7.23
C ALA A 266 14.67 6.77 7.24
N TYR A 267 15.48 7.40 6.39
CA TYR A 267 16.92 7.27 6.49
C TYR A 267 17.41 7.91 7.82
N HIS A 268 18.44 7.33 8.40
CA HIS A 268 19.03 7.82 9.64
C HIS A 268 19.94 9.04 9.38
N TRP A 269 19.30 10.19 9.09
CA TRP A 269 19.99 11.44 8.82
C TRP A 269 20.71 11.98 10.06
N ASN A 270 21.89 12.58 9.83
CA ASN A 270 22.53 13.37 10.89
C ASN A 270 21.57 14.48 11.36
N VAL A 271 21.38 14.60 12.66
CA VAL A 271 20.43 15.55 13.31
C VAL A 271 20.66 17.02 12.93
N LYS A 272 21.89 17.39 12.54
CA LYS A 272 22.22 18.75 12.08
C LYS A 272 21.90 18.99 10.61
N SER A 273 21.55 17.93 9.85
CA SER A 273 21.29 18.04 8.42
C SER A 273 19.93 18.69 8.11
N GLN A 274 19.84 19.34 6.94
CA GLN A 274 18.58 19.89 6.46
C GLN A 274 17.53 18.80 6.22
N ARG A 275 17.96 17.63 5.74
CA ARG A 275 17.04 16.49 5.50
C ARG A 275 16.45 15.97 6.81
N TYR A 276 17.27 15.82 7.87
CA TYR A 276 16.74 15.48 9.19
C TYR A 276 15.64 16.47 9.62
N ARG A 277 15.91 17.78 9.55
CA ARG A 277 14.93 18.80 9.95
C ARG A 277 13.61 18.69 9.20
N LYS A 278 13.65 18.43 7.89
CA LYS A 278 12.44 18.24 7.08
C LYS A 278 11.61 17.03 7.55
N VAL A 279 12.26 15.88 7.78
CA VAL A 279 11.59 14.66 8.27
C VAL A 279 11.11 14.84 9.72
N ALA A 280 11.86 15.57 10.56
CA ALA A 280 11.44 15.89 11.92
C ALA A 280 10.20 16.79 11.94
N ASN A 281 10.14 17.81 11.08
CA ASN A 281 8.94 18.66 10.94
C ASN A 281 7.72 17.84 10.49
N PHE A 282 7.89 16.96 9.51
CA PHE A 282 6.86 16.03 9.10
C PHE A 282 6.42 15.12 10.27
N THR A 283 7.35 14.55 11.01
CA THR A 283 7.07 13.68 12.17
C THR A 283 6.23 14.40 13.22
N ASN A 284 6.61 15.64 13.55
CA ASN A 284 5.86 16.46 14.50
C ASN A 284 4.44 16.76 13.98
N ALA A 285 4.31 17.15 12.71
CA ALA A 285 3.00 17.39 12.10
C ALA A 285 2.12 16.13 12.08
N LEU A 286 2.67 14.98 11.70
CA LEU A 286 1.96 13.69 11.71
C LEU A 286 1.41 13.37 13.10
N PHE A 287 2.22 13.55 14.14
CA PHE A 287 1.84 13.20 15.51
C PHE A 287 0.87 14.22 16.11
N GLN A 288 1.03 15.51 15.81
CA GLN A 288 0.12 16.57 16.23
C GLN A 288 -1.28 16.42 15.63
N HIS A 289 -1.34 16.09 14.34
CA HIS A 289 -2.59 15.92 13.59
C HIS A 289 -3.12 14.48 13.58
N PHE A 290 -2.58 13.60 14.44
CA PHE A 290 -2.87 12.17 14.39
C PHE A 290 -4.37 11.84 14.45
N ASN A 291 -5.15 12.59 15.22
CA ASN A 291 -6.59 12.37 15.32
C ASN A 291 -7.36 12.60 14.00
N GLU A 292 -6.83 13.41 13.09
CA GLU A 292 -7.44 13.64 11.78
C GLU A 292 -7.34 12.42 10.87
N PHE A 293 -6.30 11.60 11.04
CA PHE A 293 -6.15 10.34 10.32
C PHE A 293 -7.15 9.26 10.76
N ARG A 294 -7.70 9.36 11.96
CA ARG A 294 -8.67 8.40 12.48
C ARG A 294 -10.11 8.66 12.05
N GLN A 295 -10.35 9.76 11.33
CA GLN A 295 -11.67 10.14 10.83
C GLN A 295 -12.17 9.19 9.72
N PRO A 296 -13.50 9.02 9.53
CA PRO A 296 -14.08 8.09 8.55
C PRO A 296 -13.64 8.32 7.10
N ALA A 297 -13.27 9.54 6.74
CA ALA A 297 -12.80 9.90 5.40
C ALA A 297 -11.41 9.31 5.07
N ARG A 298 -10.71 8.77 6.06
CA ARG A 298 -9.36 8.21 5.92
C ARG A 298 -9.40 6.68 5.92
N HIS A 299 -8.28 6.08 5.53
CA HIS A 299 -8.20 4.62 5.48
C HIS A 299 -8.46 4.00 6.87
N PRO A 300 -9.33 2.97 7.02
CA PRO A 300 -9.69 2.39 8.32
C PRO A 300 -8.49 1.91 9.15
N LYS A 301 -7.42 1.45 8.50
CA LYS A 301 -6.18 0.99 9.15
C LYS A 301 -5.49 2.06 10.02
N TRP A 302 -5.79 3.33 9.86
CA TRP A 302 -5.30 4.37 10.77
C TRP A 302 -5.79 4.21 12.21
N ARG A 303 -6.92 3.52 12.41
CA ARG A 303 -7.46 3.24 13.76
C ARG A 303 -6.66 2.20 14.52
N GLU A 304 -5.87 1.38 13.81
CA GLU A 304 -4.98 0.37 14.40
C GLU A 304 -3.61 0.95 14.78
N VAL A 305 -3.29 2.17 14.34
CA VAL A 305 -1.98 2.79 14.57
C VAL A 305 -1.86 3.26 16.01
N SER A 306 -0.77 2.83 16.67
CA SER A 306 -0.32 3.34 17.95
C SER A 306 1.04 4.02 17.78
N LEU A 307 1.08 5.34 17.97
CA LEU A 307 2.31 6.11 17.81
C LEU A 307 3.42 5.67 18.76
N SER A 308 3.06 5.17 19.95
CA SER A 308 4.01 4.68 20.97
C SER A 308 4.47 3.24 20.74
N ALA A 309 3.90 2.52 19.78
CA ALA A 309 4.25 1.11 19.54
C ALA A 309 5.75 0.92 19.34
N ILE A 310 6.34 0.02 20.11
CA ILE A 310 7.76 -0.35 19.99
C ILE A 310 7.89 -1.41 18.90
N LEU A 311 8.91 -1.28 18.08
CA LEU A 311 9.22 -2.20 17.03
C LEU A 311 10.56 -2.89 17.34
N PRO A 312 10.56 -4.17 17.74
CA PRO A 312 11.79 -4.88 18.08
C PRO A 312 12.78 -4.90 16.91
N GLY A 313 14.05 -4.74 17.21
CA GLY A 313 15.12 -4.74 16.21
C GLY A 313 15.24 -3.45 15.35
N TRP A 314 14.35 -2.46 15.56
CA TRP A 314 14.40 -1.17 14.87
C TRP A 314 14.77 -0.03 15.81
N THR A 315 15.53 0.93 15.31
CA THR A 315 15.80 2.19 16.01
C THR A 315 14.73 3.22 15.66
N ARG A 316 14.12 3.84 16.69
CA ARG A 316 13.14 4.90 16.45
C ARG A 316 13.82 6.17 15.94
N PHE A 317 13.17 6.90 15.03
CA PHE A 317 13.64 8.18 14.55
C PHE A 317 13.68 9.19 15.71
N PRO A 318 14.81 9.92 15.93
CA PRO A 318 14.96 10.72 17.14
C PRO A 318 13.84 11.72 17.39
N ALA A 319 13.37 12.45 16.38
CA ALA A 319 12.26 13.39 16.56
C ALA A 319 10.95 12.73 17.00
N ALA A 320 10.68 11.48 16.58
CA ALA A 320 9.54 10.71 17.05
C ALA A 320 9.70 10.29 18.52
N GLU A 321 10.88 9.88 18.91
CA GLU A 321 11.21 9.54 20.29
C GLU A 321 11.09 10.74 21.22
N ASP A 322 11.63 11.90 20.82
CA ASP A 322 11.57 13.14 21.56
C ASP A 322 10.12 13.62 21.73
N TRP A 323 9.33 13.55 20.66
CA TRP A 323 7.91 13.92 20.74
C TRP A 323 7.14 13.08 21.76
N LEU A 324 7.35 11.75 21.75
CA LEU A 324 6.68 10.83 22.67
C LEU A 324 7.12 11.05 24.14
N LYS A 325 8.38 11.38 24.39
CA LYS A 325 8.88 11.68 25.73
C LYS A 325 8.31 12.96 26.32
N ASN A 326 8.04 13.96 25.45
CA ASN A 326 7.56 15.26 25.86
C ASN A 326 6.01 15.34 25.97
N GLN A 327 5.28 14.27 25.65
CA GLN A 327 3.86 14.21 25.91
C GLN A 327 3.60 14.05 27.42
N PRO A 328 2.60 14.78 28.00
CA PRO A 328 2.19 14.50 29.35
C PRO A 328 1.73 13.03 29.41
N ARG A 329 2.28 12.29 30.37
CA ARG A 329 1.83 10.92 30.64
C ARG A 329 0.33 10.99 30.92
N GLN A 330 -0.46 10.44 30.01
CA GLN A 330 -1.88 10.24 30.32
C GLN A 330 -1.96 9.32 31.53
N PRO A 331 -2.80 9.70 32.55
CA PRO A 331 -2.95 8.95 33.77
C PRO A 331 -3.50 7.53 33.54
#